data_d59b55873ae8ac0d7cf07496dc9620b2
#
_entry.id   d59b55873ae8ac0d7cf07496dc9620b2
#
_cell.length_a   1.000
_cell.length_b   1.000
_cell.length_c   1.000
_cell.angle_alpha   90.00
_cell.angle_beta   90.00
_cell.angle_gamma   90.00
#
_symmetry.space_group_name_H-M   'P 1'
#
loop_
_entity.id
_entity.type
_entity.pdbx_description
1 polymer ?
#
loop_
_entity_poly.entity_id
_entity_poly.type
_entity_poly.pdbx_seq_one_letter_code
_entity_poly.pdbx_strand_id
1 'polypeptide(L)'
;MKYIGPFLRMNSLKRENIENQLFYFSKESLKYLVLNSKCGLTIPTKDLLKSTSKFDINIFKSNSPLLCVYKKGNCKLDLENNVLSLNYKKFKKEFNIFSNSLMTLSILEMAEYYDGFKGIDSEKYNLGRLYKGLARKQLEFYAANLRTPEGVFTDKVDSSDELFDETKLENKNEKFRFSDHILMMDAYYRYSIMLNDSISQSYRVFSKDILNMIMNFKEEIYTVSTDELSKICLGLNIYFNYCN
;
A
#
# COMPACT_ATOMS: atom_id res chain seq x y z
N MET A 1 27.23 32.95 6.51
CA MET A 1 27.29 31.48 6.30
C MET A 1 26.01 31.04 5.64
N LYS A 2 26.05 30.48 4.43
CA LYS A 2 24.88 29.86 3.82
C LYS A 2 24.63 28.53 4.54
N TYR A 3 23.50 28.41 5.20
CA TYR A 3 23.09 27.16 5.82
C TYR A 3 22.78 26.14 4.71
N ILE A 4 23.66 25.21 4.49
CA ILE A 4 23.41 24.04 3.66
C ILE A 4 22.73 23.03 4.59
N GLY A 5 21.44 23.04 4.63
CA GLY A 5 20.51 22.12 5.30
C GLY A 5 20.97 21.30 6.53
N PRO A 6 20.08 20.74 7.30
CA PRO A 6 20.42 19.97 8.50
C PRO A 6 21.26 18.72 8.25
N PHE A 7 21.32 18.24 7.00
CA PHE A 7 22.08 17.04 6.60
C PHE A 7 23.59 17.25 6.51
N LEU A 8 24.08 18.49 6.53
CA LEU A 8 25.51 18.80 6.43
C LEU A 8 26.09 19.46 7.69
N ARG A 9 25.42 19.31 8.82
CA ARG A 9 26.08 19.58 10.09
C ARG A 9 27.13 18.51 10.33
N MET A 10 28.39 18.89 10.39
CA MET A 10 29.53 18.00 10.70
C MET A 10 29.52 17.45 12.14
N ASN A 11 28.47 17.61 12.89
CA ASN A 11 28.28 16.97 14.17
C ASN A 11 27.81 15.52 13.92
N SER A 12 28.47 14.57 14.54
CA SER A 12 28.10 13.16 14.51
C SER A 12 26.61 13.00 14.88
N LEU A 13 25.77 12.77 13.85
CA LEU A 13 24.38 12.44 14.07
C LEU A 13 24.32 11.10 14.79
N LYS A 14 23.70 11.05 15.96
CA LYS A 14 23.43 9.79 16.62
C LYS A 14 22.53 8.96 15.72
N ARG A 15 22.73 7.63 15.69
CA ARG A 15 21.92 6.68 14.93
C ARG A 15 20.42 6.89 15.14
N GLU A 16 20.01 7.09 16.38
CA GLU A 16 18.62 7.37 16.75
C GLU A 16 18.04 8.62 16.05
N ASN A 17 18.83 9.68 15.90
CA ASN A 17 18.38 10.90 15.21
C ASN A 17 18.16 10.65 13.70
N ILE A 18 18.99 9.79 13.10
CA ILE A 18 18.85 9.41 11.69
C ILE A 18 17.60 8.54 11.52
N GLU A 19 17.41 7.55 12.36
CA GLU A 19 16.24 6.66 12.35
C GLU A 19 14.94 7.45 12.51
N ASN A 20 14.88 8.38 13.46
CA ASN A 20 13.73 9.25 13.68
C ASN A 20 13.43 10.16 12.49
N GLN A 21 14.46 10.71 11.84
CA GLN A 21 14.26 11.53 10.64
C GLN A 21 13.77 10.70 9.46
N LEU A 22 14.37 9.51 9.22
CA LEU A 22 13.93 8.60 8.16
C LEU A 22 12.48 8.15 8.38
N PHE A 23 12.14 7.81 9.62
CA PHE A 23 10.75 7.45 9.96
C PHE A 23 9.78 8.60 9.70
N TYR A 24 10.12 9.82 10.13
CA TYR A 24 9.28 10.99 9.91
C TYR A 24 9.04 11.24 8.41
N PHE A 25 10.11 11.25 7.61
CA PHE A 25 10.00 11.45 6.16
C PHE A 25 9.18 10.33 5.49
N SER A 26 9.43 9.08 5.85
CA SER A 26 8.71 7.94 5.30
C SER A 26 7.22 8.01 5.63
N LYS A 27 6.89 8.34 6.87
CA LYS A 27 5.52 8.50 7.36
C LYS A 27 4.77 9.62 6.62
N GLU A 28 5.35 10.81 6.53
CA GLU A 28 4.68 11.93 5.86
C GLU A 28 4.60 11.72 4.34
N SER A 29 5.62 11.12 3.73
CA SER A 29 5.61 10.76 2.31
C SER A 29 4.54 9.74 1.99
N LEU A 30 4.41 8.68 2.81
CA LEU A 30 3.35 7.68 2.66
C LEU A 30 1.97 8.29 2.85
N LYS A 31 1.79 9.11 3.89
CA LYS A 31 0.53 9.82 4.15
C LYS A 31 0.12 10.66 2.94
N TYR A 32 1.05 11.46 2.39
CA TYR A 32 0.78 12.28 1.22
C TYR A 32 0.43 11.41 0.00
N LEU A 33 1.25 10.39 -0.29
CA LEU A 33 1.03 9.49 -1.41
C LEU A 33 -0.36 8.84 -1.32
N VAL A 34 -0.67 8.24 -0.18
CA VAL A 34 -1.86 7.41 0.00
C VAL A 34 -3.15 8.22 0.10
N LEU A 35 -3.10 9.40 0.75
CA LEU A 35 -4.31 10.16 1.05
C LEU A 35 -4.54 11.37 0.14
N ASN A 36 -3.51 11.90 -0.53
CA ASN A 36 -3.61 13.20 -1.20
C ASN A 36 -3.10 13.22 -2.64
N SER A 37 -2.27 12.25 -3.05
CA SER A 37 -1.58 12.32 -4.36
C SER A 37 -2.49 12.14 -5.56
N LYS A 38 -3.62 11.44 -5.41
CA LYS A 38 -4.53 11.03 -6.50
C LYS A 38 -3.83 10.26 -7.63
N CYS A 39 -2.70 9.61 -7.31
CA CYS A 39 -1.89 8.87 -8.30
C CYS A 39 -2.38 7.44 -8.50
N GLY A 40 -3.68 7.24 -8.67
CA GLY A 40 -4.31 5.92 -8.81
C GLY A 40 -5.82 6.00 -8.73
N LEU A 41 -6.44 4.84 -8.55
CA LEU A 41 -7.86 4.77 -8.21
C LEU A 41 -8.06 5.20 -6.76
N THR A 42 -9.05 6.05 -6.52
CA THR A 42 -9.37 6.57 -5.19
C THR A 42 -10.70 6.02 -4.69
N ILE A 43 -10.89 6.02 -3.38
CA ILE A 43 -12.14 5.66 -2.73
C ILE A 43 -12.62 6.82 -1.85
N PRO A 44 -13.92 7.14 -1.83
CA PRO A 44 -14.45 8.15 -0.91
C PRO A 44 -14.20 7.76 0.54
N THR A 45 -13.69 8.68 1.35
CA THR A 45 -13.39 8.45 2.78
C THR A 45 -14.60 7.95 3.55
N LYS A 46 -15.82 8.42 3.21
CA LYS A 46 -17.07 7.97 3.82
C LYS A 46 -17.29 6.45 3.68
N ASP A 47 -16.77 5.83 2.61
CA ASP A 47 -16.96 4.39 2.35
C ASP A 47 -15.99 3.52 3.16
N LEU A 48 -14.88 4.10 3.64
CA LEU A 48 -13.94 3.44 4.54
C LEU A 48 -14.49 3.34 5.97
N LEU A 49 -15.41 4.21 6.34
CA LEU A 49 -15.80 4.48 7.72
C LEU A 49 -17.21 4.02 8.07
N LYS A 50 -17.95 3.43 7.12
CA LYS A 50 -19.33 2.94 7.32
C LYS A 50 -19.50 1.94 8.48
N SER A 51 -18.39 1.31 8.91
CA SER A 51 -18.41 0.29 9.96
C SER A 51 -18.15 0.83 11.38
N THR A 52 -17.99 2.15 11.57
CA THR A 52 -17.55 2.71 12.85
C THR A 52 -18.32 3.95 13.25
N SER A 53 -19.30 3.78 14.14
CA SER A 53 -20.27 4.76 14.58
C SER A 53 -19.74 5.95 15.42
N LYS A 54 -18.43 6.08 15.64
CA LYS A 54 -17.82 7.14 16.48
C LYS A 54 -16.59 7.77 15.82
N PHE A 55 -16.66 8.03 14.54
CA PHE A 55 -15.51 8.56 13.80
C PHE A 55 -15.82 9.96 13.27
N ASP A 56 -14.98 10.93 13.55
CA ASP A 56 -15.13 12.26 12.96
C ASP A 56 -14.60 12.26 11.52
N ILE A 57 -15.51 12.05 10.58
CA ILE A 57 -15.24 12.04 9.13
C ILE A 57 -14.77 13.42 8.64
N ASN A 58 -15.09 14.49 9.37
CA ASN A 58 -14.79 15.86 8.93
C ASN A 58 -13.29 16.11 8.81
N ILE A 59 -12.48 15.48 9.66
CA ILE A 59 -11.01 15.58 9.63
C ILE A 59 -10.43 15.09 8.30
N PHE A 60 -11.10 14.14 7.62
CA PHE A 60 -10.60 13.49 6.40
C PHE A 60 -11.37 13.86 5.12
N LYS A 61 -12.29 14.83 5.17
CA LYS A 61 -13.13 15.23 4.01
C LYS A 61 -12.35 15.63 2.77
N SER A 62 -11.18 16.23 2.95
CA SER A 62 -10.30 16.67 1.86
C SER A 62 -9.43 15.57 1.28
N ASN A 63 -9.40 14.40 1.91
CA ASN A 63 -8.55 13.29 1.49
C ASN A 63 -9.20 12.49 0.36
N SER A 64 -8.35 11.97 -0.52
CA SER A 64 -8.72 11.07 -1.63
C SER A 64 -7.90 9.79 -1.51
N PRO A 65 -8.23 8.89 -0.57
CA PRO A 65 -7.44 7.69 -0.29
C PRO A 65 -7.31 6.81 -1.53
N LEU A 66 -6.10 6.31 -1.79
CA LEU A 66 -5.82 5.43 -2.91
C LEU A 66 -6.29 4.00 -2.64
N LEU A 67 -7.15 3.50 -3.50
CA LEU A 67 -7.52 2.09 -3.55
C LEU A 67 -6.43 1.26 -4.26
N CYS A 68 -5.86 1.82 -5.32
CA CYS A 68 -4.80 1.19 -6.10
C CYS A 68 -3.89 2.27 -6.69
N VAL A 69 -2.57 2.09 -6.61
CA VAL A 69 -1.59 3.07 -7.08
C VAL A 69 -1.09 2.74 -8.49
N TYR A 70 -0.96 3.75 -9.35
CA TYR A 70 -0.34 3.59 -10.66
C TYR A 70 1.17 3.31 -10.55
N LYS A 71 1.66 2.43 -11.42
CA LYS A 71 3.07 2.02 -11.47
C LYS A 71 4.04 3.15 -11.79
N LYS A 72 3.66 4.01 -12.72
CA LYS A 72 4.50 5.09 -13.23
C LYS A 72 3.68 6.34 -13.50
N GLY A 73 4.27 7.47 -13.19
CA GLY A 73 3.75 8.77 -13.56
C GLY A 73 4.85 9.67 -14.10
N ASN A 74 4.51 10.54 -15.02
CA ASN A 74 5.33 11.70 -15.33
C ASN A 74 5.01 12.74 -14.27
N CYS A 75 5.79 12.75 -13.20
CA CYS A 75 5.61 13.66 -12.06
C CYS A 75 5.96 15.09 -12.51
N LYS A 76 5.01 15.79 -13.15
CA LYS A 76 5.07 17.24 -13.24
C LYS A 76 4.46 17.81 -11.97
N LEU A 77 5.19 18.73 -11.37
CA LEU A 77 4.68 19.53 -10.27
C LEU A 77 3.96 20.74 -10.87
N ASP A 78 2.72 20.91 -10.48
CA ASP A 78 1.93 22.10 -10.77
C ASP A 78 1.87 22.96 -9.50
N LEU A 79 1.99 24.26 -9.66
CA LEU A 79 1.85 25.21 -8.55
C LEU A 79 0.40 25.69 -8.53
N GLU A 80 -0.40 25.14 -7.64
CA GLU A 80 -1.78 25.56 -7.39
C GLU A 80 -1.83 26.28 -6.03
N ASN A 81 -2.25 27.55 -6.02
CA ASN A 81 -2.38 28.36 -4.79
C ASN A 81 -1.11 28.37 -3.93
N ASN A 82 0.07 28.49 -4.54
CA ASN A 82 1.39 28.41 -3.90
C ASN A 82 1.71 27.06 -3.23
N VAL A 83 0.96 26.01 -3.54
CA VAL A 83 1.23 24.64 -3.10
C VAL A 83 1.66 23.80 -4.29
N LEU A 84 2.80 23.13 -4.16
CA LEU A 84 3.24 22.16 -5.15
C LEU A 84 2.35 20.92 -5.08
N SER A 85 1.69 20.58 -6.18
CA SER A 85 0.88 19.39 -6.33
C SER A 85 1.36 18.52 -7.50
N LEU A 86 1.09 17.22 -7.44
CA LEU A 86 1.38 16.32 -8.54
C LEU A 86 0.28 16.42 -9.62
N ASN A 87 0.69 16.56 -10.89
CA ASN A 87 -0.25 16.47 -12.00
C ASN A 87 -0.63 15.00 -12.26
N TYR A 88 -1.64 14.52 -11.52
CA TYR A 88 -2.11 13.13 -11.58
C TYR A 88 -2.68 12.74 -12.95
N LYS A 89 -3.14 13.69 -13.79
CA LYS A 89 -3.66 13.44 -15.14
C LYS A 89 -2.59 12.90 -16.10
N LYS A 90 -1.32 13.07 -15.77
CA LYS A 90 -0.17 12.59 -16.58
C LYS A 90 0.38 11.24 -16.14
N PHE A 91 -0.24 10.60 -15.19
CA PHE A 91 0.15 9.26 -14.78
C PHE A 91 -0.30 8.22 -15.83
N LYS A 92 0.57 7.24 -16.10
CA LYS A 92 0.15 6.07 -16.88
C LYS A 92 -0.81 5.26 -16.04
N LYS A 93 -1.98 4.99 -16.56
CA LYS A 93 -3.04 4.21 -15.92
C LYS A 93 -2.70 2.70 -15.90
N GLU A 94 -1.53 2.34 -15.37
CA GLU A 94 -1.04 0.96 -15.24
C GLU A 94 -0.84 0.61 -13.76
N PHE A 95 -1.36 -0.54 -13.34
CA PHE A 95 -1.20 -1.06 -11.98
C PHE A 95 -0.15 -2.17 -11.95
N ASN A 96 0.70 -2.13 -10.94
CA ASN A 96 1.71 -3.13 -10.69
C ASN A 96 1.45 -3.79 -9.35
N ILE A 97 1.44 -5.12 -9.32
CA ILE A 97 1.15 -5.89 -8.10
C ILE A 97 2.15 -5.58 -7.01
N PHE A 98 3.45 -5.59 -7.33
CA PHE A 98 4.52 -5.32 -6.37
C PHE A 98 4.34 -3.98 -5.63
N SER A 99 4.08 -2.90 -6.36
CA SER A 99 3.91 -1.56 -5.77
C SER A 99 2.67 -1.47 -4.88
N ASN A 100 1.58 -2.12 -5.30
CA ASN A 100 0.32 -2.11 -4.56
C ASN A 100 0.41 -2.95 -3.28
N SER A 101 1.09 -4.09 -3.32
CA SER A 101 1.37 -4.91 -2.13
C SER A 101 2.21 -4.14 -1.11
N LEU A 102 3.30 -3.49 -1.55
CA LEU A 102 4.14 -2.67 -0.67
C LEU A 102 3.39 -1.47 -0.09
N MET A 103 2.52 -0.82 -0.88
CA MET A 103 1.68 0.26 -0.37
C MET A 103 0.79 -0.24 0.77
N THR A 104 0.12 -1.38 0.59
CA THR A 104 -0.76 -1.94 1.62
C THR A 104 0.03 -2.37 2.86
N LEU A 105 1.18 -3.04 2.70
CA LEU A 105 2.05 -3.39 3.82
C LEU A 105 2.50 -2.14 4.61
N SER A 106 2.92 -1.09 3.90
CA SER A 106 3.31 0.18 4.54
C SER A 106 2.15 0.85 5.29
N ILE A 107 0.93 0.77 4.76
CA ILE A 107 -0.28 1.25 5.44
C ILE A 107 -0.55 0.45 6.71
N LEU A 108 -0.35 -0.85 6.71
CA LEU A 108 -0.52 -1.72 7.87
C LEU A 108 0.50 -1.40 8.96
N GLU A 109 1.78 -1.17 8.61
CA GLU A 109 2.79 -0.69 9.55
C GLU A 109 2.40 0.64 10.21
N MET A 110 1.89 1.59 9.40
CA MET A 110 1.39 2.85 9.95
C MET A 110 0.16 2.67 10.83
N ALA A 111 -0.74 1.77 10.48
CA ALA A 111 -1.91 1.47 11.29
C ALA A 111 -1.51 0.95 12.67
N GLU A 112 -0.54 0.05 12.74
CA GLU A 112 0.01 -0.47 14.00
C GLU A 112 0.68 0.63 14.82
N TYR A 113 1.52 1.45 14.19
CA TYR A 113 2.13 2.59 14.86
C TYR A 113 1.08 3.52 15.49
N TYR A 114 0.01 3.83 14.77
CA TYR A 114 -1.05 4.71 15.27
C TYR A 114 -1.97 4.06 16.30
N ASP A 115 -2.05 2.74 16.37
CA ASP A 115 -2.77 2.03 17.43
C ASP A 115 -2.20 2.33 18.83
N GLY A 116 -0.89 2.59 18.93
CA GLY A 116 -0.23 3.01 20.17
C GLY A 116 -0.74 4.34 20.76
N PHE A 117 -1.46 5.14 19.97
CA PHE A 117 -2.05 6.41 20.44
C PHE A 117 -3.46 6.28 21.00
N LYS A 118 -3.96 5.04 21.17
CA LYS A 118 -5.27 4.80 21.77
C LYS A 118 -5.35 5.39 23.19
N GLY A 119 -6.29 6.32 23.39
CA GLY A 119 -6.46 7.01 24.69
C GLY A 119 -5.46 8.15 24.94
N ILE A 120 -4.51 8.40 24.05
CA ILE A 120 -3.49 9.46 24.14
C ILE A 120 -3.80 10.60 23.17
N ASP A 121 -4.00 10.26 21.90
CA ASP A 121 -4.22 11.22 20.82
C ASP A 121 -5.29 10.67 19.88
N SER A 122 -6.50 11.20 19.98
CA SER A 122 -7.66 10.71 19.23
C SER A 122 -7.52 10.92 17.72
N GLU A 123 -6.85 11.99 17.27
CA GLU A 123 -6.66 12.27 15.85
C GLU A 123 -5.70 11.25 15.22
N LYS A 124 -4.57 11.00 15.86
CA LYS A 124 -3.61 9.97 15.42
C LYS A 124 -4.23 8.57 15.46
N TYR A 125 -4.93 8.23 16.53
CA TYR A 125 -5.62 6.93 16.63
C TYR A 125 -6.66 6.77 15.51
N ASN A 126 -7.41 7.82 15.20
CA ASN A 126 -8.38 7.82 14.10
C ASN A 126 -7.71 7.66 12.73
N LEU A 127 -6.51 8.24 12.54
CA LEU A 127 -5.73 8.01 11.31
C LEU A 127 -5.33 6.52 11.17
N GLY A 128 -4.95 5.86 12.26
CA GLY A 128 -4.67 4.42 12.28
C GLY A 128 -5.89 3.59 11.87
N ARG A 129 -7.07 3.94 12.38
CA ARG A 129 -8.34 3.29 11.99
C ARG A 129 -8.68 3.51 10.51
N LEU A 130 -8.42 4.71 9.98
CA LEU A 130 -8.56 5.00 8.56
C LEU A 130 -7.66 4.10 7.72
N TYR A 131 -6.39 3.95 8.11
CA TYR A 131 -5.44 3.07 7.43
C TYR A 131 -5.87 1.60 7.46
N LYS A 132 -6.37 1.09 8.59
CA LYS A 132 -6.93 -0.28 8.65
C LYS A 132 -8.11 -0.48 7.70
N GLY A 133 -9.04 0.48 7.69
CA GLY A 133 -10.19 0.45 6.77
C GLY A 133 -9.76 0.52 5.31
N LEU A 134 -8.75 1.34 5.00
CA LEU A 134 -8.20 1.46 3.65
C LEU A 134 -7.50 0.17 3.21
N ALA A 135 -6.64 -0.41 4.05
CA ALA A 135 -5.98 -1.67 3.76
C ALA A 135 -6.99 -2.79 3.47
N ARG A 136 -8.08 -2.87 4.23
CA ARG A 136 -9.18 -3.79 3.96
C ARG A 136 -9.74 -3.61 2.56
N LYS A 137 -10.10 -2.37 2.20
CA LYS A 137 -10.67 -2.08 0.89
C LYS A 137 -9.70 -2.34 -0.26
N GLN A 138 -8.42 -2.06 -0.05
CA GLN A 138 -7.37 -2.41 -1.01
C GLN A 138 -7.30 -3.92 -1.23
N LEU A 139 -7.22 -4.72 -0.18
CA LEU A 139 -7.15 -6.17 -0.27
C LEU A 139 -8.41 -6.77 -0.91
N GLU A 140 -9.61 -6.29 -0.53
CA GLU A 140 -10.87 -6.69 -1.18
C GLU A 140 -10.84 -6.37 -2.69
N PHE A 141 -10.37 -5.16 -3.06
CA PHE A 141 -10.24 -4.74 -4.45
C PHE A 141 -9.22 -5.58 -5.23
N TYR A 142 -8.07 -5.89 -4.63
CA TYR A 142 -7.03 -6.70 -5.29
C TYR A 142 -7.52 -8.13 -5.55
N ALA A 143 -8.20 -8.75 -4.59
CA ALA A 143 -8.79 -10.07 -4.77
C ALA A 143 -9.81 -10.12 -5.92
N ALA A 144 -10.61 -9.07 -6.06
CA ALA A 144 -11.67 -9.00 -7.06
C ALA A 144 -11.17 -8.59 -8.45
N ASN A 145 -10.17 -7.69 -8.53
CA ASN A 145 -9.86 -6.98 -9.78
C ASN A 145 -8.44 -7.21 -10.32
N LEU A 146 -7.49 -7.60 -9.47
CA LEU A 146 -6.08 -7.77 -9.90
C LEU A 146 -5.71 -9.24 -10.13
N ARG A 147 -6.68 -10.14 -10.16
CA ARG A 147 -6.47 -11.57 -10.44
C ARG A 147 -7.00 -11.93 -11.82
N THR A 148 -6.42 -12.99 -12.39
CA THR A 148 -6.98 -13.70 -13.52
C THR A 148 -8.10 -14.65 -13.04
N PRO A 149 -8.92 -15.22 -13.94
CA PRO A 149 -9.90 -16.25 -13.57
C PRO A 149 -9.28 -17.46 -12.86
N GLU A 150 -8.02 -17.80 -13.16
CA GLU A 150 -7.25 -18.88 -12.54
C GLU A 150 -6.72 -18.50 -11.15
N GLY A 151 -6.91 -17.25 -10.73
CA GLY A 151 -6.54 -16.79 -9.40
C GLY A 151 -5.13 -16.18 -9.28
N VAL A 152 -4.43 -15.99 -10.38
CA VAL A 152 -3.07 -15.42 -10.44
C VAL A 152 -3.13 -13.89 -10.41
N PHE A 153 -2.36 -13.24 -9.56
CA PHE A 153 -2.21 -11.78 -9.57
C PHE A 153 -1.37 -11.31 -10.76
N THR A 154 -1.89 -10.36 -11.52
CA THR A 154 -1.23 -9.82 -12.72
C THR A 154 -1.32 -8.31 -12.80
N ASP A 155 -0.30 -7.70 -13.43
CA ASP A 155 -0.32 -6.27 -13.73
C ASP A 155 -1.54 -5.94 -14.63
N LYS A 156 -2.23 -4.84 -14.33
CA LYS A 156 -3.42 -4.39 -15.06
C LYS A 156 -3.21 -3.02 -15.71
N VAL A 157 -4.01 -2.75 -16.69
CA VAL A 157 -4.18 -1.43 -17.30
C VAL A 157 -5.61 -0.99 -17.05
N ASP A 158 -5.76 0.24 -16.57
CA ASP A 158 -7.06 0.89 -16.44
C ASP A 158 -7.47 1.43 -17.81
N SER A 159 -8.44 0.76 -18.42
CA SER A 159 -9.07 1.13 -19.68
C SER A 159 -10.45 1.76 -19.46
N SER A 160 -10.72 2.23 -18.24
CA SER A 160 -11.98 2.89 -17.89
C SER A 160 -12.18 4.14 -18.76
N ASP A 161 -13.37 4.27 -19.32
CA ASP A 161 -13.78 5.49 -20.01
C ASP A 161 -14.27 6.50 -18.96
N GLU A 162 -13.78 7.73 -19.03
CA GLU A 162 -14.18 8.82 -18.12
C GLU A 162 -15.69 9.17 -18.23
N LEU A 163 -16.35 8.68 -19.28
CA LEU A 163 -17.79 8.89 -19.53
C LEU A 163 -18.68 7.84 -18.83
N PHE A 164 -18.12 6.72 -18.44
CA PHE A 164 -18.85 5.64 -17.76
C PHE A 164 -18.24 5.40 -16.41
N ASP A 165 -19.04 5.44 -15.34
CA ASP A 165 -18.61 5.24 -13.94
C ASP A 165 -18.10 3.79 -13.63
N GLU A 166 -17.84 2.98 -14.65
CA GLU A 166 -17.39 1.59 -14.51
C GLU A 166 -15.87 1.50 -14.65
N THR A 167 -15.23 0.98 -13.61
CA THR A 167 -13.80 0.66 -13.63
C THR A 167 -13.58 -0.59 -14.49
N LYS A 168 -12.92 -0.43 -15.64
CA LYS A 168 -12.55 -1.54 -16.52
C LYS A 168 -11.04 -1.78 -16.46
N LEU A 169 -10.64 -2.95 -15.92
CA LEU A 169 -9.23 -3.33 -15.82
C LEU A 169 -8.91 -4.50 -16.75
N GLU A 170 -7.93 -4.32 -17.61
CA GLU A 170 -7.48 -5.32 -18.57
C GLU A 170 -6.11 -5.89 -18.15
N ASN A 171 -5.86 -7.17 -18.42
CA ASN A 171 -4.56 -7.77 -18.17
C ASN A 171 -3.50 -7.08 -19.04
N LYS A 172 -2.43 -6.60 -18.43
CA LYS A 172 -1.30 -6.04 -19.16
C LYS A 172 -0.41 -7.14 -19.74
N ASN A 173 -0.20 -8.19 -18.98
CA ASN A 173 0.54 -9.39 -19.36
C ASN A 173 0.07 -10.56 -18.49
N GLU A 174 0.37 -11.76 -18.90
CA GLU A 174 0.04 -12.99 -18.17
C GLU A 174 1.25 -13.57 -17.42
N LYS A 175 2.28 -12.73 -17.17
CA LYS A 175 3.47 -13.20 -16.47
C LYS A 175 3.16 -13.45 -14.99
N PHE A 176 3.34 -14.70 -14.59
CA PHE A 176 3.45 -15.07 -13.19
C PHE A 176 4.76 -14.53 -12.62
N ARG A 177 4.71 -13.87 -11.47
CA ARG A 177 5.88 -13.42 -10.71
C ARG A 177 5.75 -13.87 -9.27
N PHE A 178 6.73 -14.60 -8.79
CA PHE A 178 6.77 -15.08 -7.42
C PHE A 178 6.78 -13.93 -6.40
N SER A 179 7.58 -12.90 -6.64
CA SER A 179 7.69 -11.74 -5.75
C SER A 179 6.35 -11.01 -5.55
N ASP A 180 5.56 -10.87 -6.62
CA ASP A 180 4.24 -10.24 -6.57
C ASP A 180 3.29 -11.04 -5.65
N HIS A 181 3.29 -12.37 -5.77
CA HIS A 181 2.44 -13.26 -4.99
C HIS A 181 2.89 -13.35 -3.53
N ILE A 182 4.20 -13.38 -3.26
CA ILE A 182 4.75 -13.40 -1.90
C ILE A 182 4.36 -12.13 -1.15
N LEU A 183 4.53 -10.94 -1.76
CA LEU A 183 4.14 -9.69 -1.10
C LEU A 183 2.62 -9.54 -0.92
N MET A 184 1.82 -10.09 -1.86
CA MET A 184 0.36 -10.16 -1.65
C MET A 184 0.03 -11.10 -0.50
N MET A 185 0.62 -12.28 -0.45
CA MET A 185 0.49 -13.21 0.67
C MET A 185 0.78 -12.52 2.01
N ASP A 186 1.90 -11.77 2.08
CA ASP A 186 2.30 -11.02 3.26
C ASP A 186 1.25 -9.99 3.67
N ALA A 187 0.72 -9.23 2.70
CA ALA A 187 -0.29 -8.21 2.96
C ALA A 187 -1.59 -8.82 3.53
N TYR A 188 -2.07 -9.93 2.97
CA TYR A 188 -3.24 -10.65 3.50
C TYR A 188 -2.96 -11.25 4.88
N TYR A 189 -1.79 -11.87 5.07
CA TYR A 189 -1.41 -12.45 6.35
C TYR A 189 -1.30 -11.37 7.43
N ARG A 190 -0.55 -10.28 7.14
CA ARG A 190 -0.37 -9.16 8.07
C ARG A 190 -1.70 -8.54 8.48
N TYR A 191 -2.59 -8.31 7.51
CA TYR A 191 -3.93 -7.82 7.82
C TYR A 191 -4.70 -8.78 8.72
N SER A 192 -4.61 -10.10 8.49
CA SER A 192 -5.30 -11.12 9.30
C SER A 192 -4.89 -11.09 10.77
N ILE A 193 -3.61 -10.88 11.08
CA ILE A 193 -3.13 -10.84 12.47
C ILE A 193 -3.48 -9.54 13.20
N MET A 194 -3.78 -8.47 12.46
CA MET A 194 -4.25 -7.19 13.04
C MET A 194 -5.74 -7.19 13.38
N LEU A 195 -6.48 -8.19 12.92
CA LEU A 195 -7.91 -8.34 13.19
C LEU A 195 -8.11 -9.29 14.37
N ASN A 196 -9.09 -8.94 15.21
CA ASN A 196 -9.51 -9.78 16.36
C ASN A 196 -10.94 -10.31 16.16
N ASP A 197 -11.33 -10.60 14.90
CA ASP A 197 -12.69 -11.03 14.56
C ASP A 197 -12.71 -12.29 13.69
N SER A 198 -13.92 -12.80 13.43
CA SER A 198 -14.13 -14.00 12.59
C SER A 198 -13.66 -13.79 11.13
N ILE A 199 -13.56 -12.56 10.67
CA ILE A 199 -13.13 -12.23 9.30
C ILE A 199 -11.63 -12.46 9.16
N SER A 200 -10.85 -12.37 10.24
CA SER A 200 -9.41 -12.60 10.23
C SER A 200 -9.05 -13.95 9.64
N GLN A 201 -9.85 -14.99 9.93
CA GLN A 201 -9.62 -16.34 9.44
C GLN A 201 -9.72 -16.42 7.90
N SER A 202 -10.64 -15.70 7.27
CA SER A 202 -10.78 -15.71 5.81
C SER A 202 -9.54 -15.13 5.11
N TYR A 203 -8.97 -14.04 5.64
CA TYR A 203 -7.73 -13.47 5.13
C TYR A 203 -6.52 -14.38 5.35
N ARG A 204 -6.47 -15.09 6.48
CA ARG A 204 -5.41 -16.06 6.77
C ARG A 204 -5.49 -17.27 5.84
N VAL A 205 -6.68 -17.81 5.59
CA VAL A 205 -6.90 -18.90 4.63
C VAL A 205 -6.47 -18.45 3.24
N PHE A 206 -6.89 -17.27 2.80
CA PHE A 206 -6.53 -16.75 1.48
C PHE A 206 -5.00 -16.55 1.32
N SER A 207 -4.33 -16.05 2.36
CA SER A 207 -2.86 -15.96 2.36
C SER A 207 -2.21 -17.34 2.22
N LYS A 208 -2.74 -18.37 2.92
CA LYS A 208 -2.27 -19.75 2.81
C LYS A 208 -2.50 -20.34 1.43
N ASP A 209 -3.62 -20.02 0.79
CA ASP A 209 -3.90 -20.47 -0.58
C ASP A 209 -2.89 -19.90 -1.59
N ILE A 210 -2.50 -18.63 -1.42
CA ILE A 210 -1.41 -18.02 -2.21
C ILE A 210 -0.09 -18.75 -1.96
N LEU A 211 0.25 -19.05 -0.69
CA LEU A 211 1.45 -19.83 -0.36
C LEU A 211 1.45 -21.20 -1.02
N ASN A 212 0.34 -21.93 -0.94
CA ASN A 212 0.20 -23.25 -1.56
C ASN A 212 0.40 -23.16 -3.08
N MET A 213 -0.14 -22.13 -3.73
CA MET A 213 0.07 -21.90 -5.15
C MET A 213 1.57 -21.68 -5.46
N ILE A 214 2.27 -20.85 -4.69
CA ILE A 214 3.72 -20.62 -4.83
C ILE A 214 4.48 -21.94 -4.67
N MET A 215 4.15 -22.74 -3.66
CA MET A 215 4.82 -24.02 -3.37
C MET A 215 4.63 -25.07 -4.47
N ASN A 216 3.54 -25.02 -5.22
CA ASN A 216 3.35 -25.90 -6.39
C ASN A 216 4.35 -25.63 -7.53
N PHE A 217 4.89 -24.42 -7.59
CA PHE A 217 5.86 -23.98 -8.60
C PHE A 217 7.25 -23.71 -8.01
N LYS A 218 7.56 -24.23 -6.83
CA LYS A 218 8.81 -23.93 -6.10
C LYS A 218 10.09 -24.20 -6.91
N GLU A 219 10.09 -25.21 -7.76
CA GLU A 219 11.27 -25.56 -8.57
C GLU A 219 11.60 -24.47 -9.61
N GLU A 220 10.60 -23.72 -10.06
CA GLU A 220 10.80 -22.63 -11.00
C GLU A 220 11.50 -21.41 -10.36
N ILE A 221 11.49 -21.29 -9.02
CA ILE A 221 12.20 -20.22 -8.30
C ILE A 221 13.70 -20.25 -8.58
N TYR A 222 14.27 -21.43 -8.82
CA TYR A 222 15.69 -21.55 -9.13
C TYR A 222 16.09 -21.05 -10.52
N THR A 223 15.11 -20.78 -11.38
CA THR A 223 15.33 -20.30 -12.76
C THR A 223 15.05 -18.82 -12.95
N VAL A 224 14.57 -18.12 -11.91
CA VAL A 224 14.23 -16.70 -12.01
C VAL A 224 15.49 -15.82 -12.04
N SER A 225 15.33 -14.57 -12.51
CA SER A 225 16.42 -13.59 -12.51
C SER A 225 16.85 -13.20 -11.10
N THR A 226 18.08 -12.71 -10.95
CA THR A 226 18.60 -12.20 -9.66
C THR A 226 17.74 -11.07 -9.08
N ASP A 227 17.19 -10.19 -9.94
CA ASP A 227 16.27 -9.13 -9.52
C ASP A 227 14.98 -9.70 -8.91
N GLU A 228 14.40 -10.72 -9.55
CA GLU A 228 13.20 -11.40 -9.02
C GLU A 228 13.52 -12.16 -7.73
N LEU A 229 14.65 -12.88 -7.69
CA LEU A 229 15.09 -13.60 -6.50
C LEU A 229 15.29 -12.67 -5.30
N SER A 230 15.88 -11.49 -5.51
CA SER A 230 16.07 -10.51 -4.42
C SER A 230 14.75 -10.01 -3.84
N LYS A 231 13.73 -9.84 -4.67
CA LYS A 231 12.37 -9.46 -4.24
C LYS A 231 11.65 -10.60 -3.52
N ILE A 232 11.86 -11.85 -3.96
CA ILE A 232 11.38 -13.05 -3.26
C ILE A 232 11.98 -13.11 -1.86
N CYS A 233 13.30 -12.94 -1.73
CA CYS A 233 13.98 -12.92 -0.43
C CYS A 233 13.45 -11.80 0.47
N LEU A 234 13.20 -10.60 -0.09
CA LEU A 234 12.60 -9.51 0.66
C LEU A 234 11.24 -9.90 1.24
N GLY A 235 10.33 -10.43 0.41
CA GLY A 235 9.00 -10.84 0.85
C GLY A 235 9.07 -11.96 1.89
N LEU A 236 9.84 -13.00 1.67
CA LEU A 236 10.00 -14.09 2.64
C LEU A 236 10.57 -13.60 3.98
N ASN A 237 11.48 -12.62 3.96
CA ASN A 237 11.98 -12.00 5.19
C ASN A 237 10.90 -11.20 5.92
N ILE A 238 10.05 -10.47 5.19
CA ILE A 238 8.89 -9.77 5.75
C ILE A 238 7.95 -10.79 6.41
N TYR A 239 7.59 -11.85 5.71
CA TYR A 239 6.72 -12.91 6.23
C TYR A 239 7.27 -13.53 7.51
N PHE A 240 8.55 -13.89 7.51
CA PHE A 240 9.22 -14.46 8.68
C PHE A 240 9.14 -13.57 9.92
N ASN A 241 9.33 -12.26 9.73
CA ASN A 241 9.24 -11.29 10.83
C ASN A 241 7.82 -11.18 11.43
N TYR A 242 6.78 -11.51 10.67
CA TYR A 242 5.40 -11.50 11.17
C TYR A 242 4.94 -12.84 11.77
N CYS A 243 5.65 -13.94 11.48
CA CYS A 243 5.33 -15.27 11.99
C CYS A 243 5.96 -15.55 13.36
N ASN A 244 6.98 -14.79 13.75
CA ASN A 244 7.68 -14.89 15.04
C ASN A 244 7.19 -13.83 16.02
#